data_ccb23a9c9b432d3b37de11e59f03f26d
#
_entry.id   ccb23a9c9b432d3b37de11e59f03f26d
#
_cell.length_a   1.000
_cell.length_b   1.000
_cell.length_c   1.000
_cell.angle_alpha   90.00
_cell.angle_beta   90.00
_cell.angle_gamma   90.00
#
_symmetry.space_group_name_H-M   'P 1'
#
loop_
_entity.id
_entity.type
_entity.pdbx_description
1 polymer ?
#
loop_
_entity_poly.entity_id
_entity_poly.type
_entity_poly.pdbx_seq_one_letter_code
_entity_poly.pdbx_strand_id
1 'polypeptide(L)'
;MKREMLKTVMGRAMYMAFAVFAAFAMASCSDDDGNNGDDSGDTSGGGSDGTEMEAPQFESSAAKYTITDAGSPYTSVELTASGNYIIFTNGSQAPATAEADPATRMSVMSDGAGRPGTRYIHYSNILSGKYTKTGEGEYELEGFGKLVVSGSGDQSYSLDITLSGGHSYSLKGNRAGTPSSGTMTDNLCRTWEIVQWRAFLRYNGVTMFDFTDPTIDGLNAKLEAWGREHDPDYTDGDYLLDFTSATGPEQVVFTKSGTYMVTYADSHLAVSTWRWGNQEKGLLEYSWDPNAFDPDGIYGVATAYFRKGNLELTEGFSETEDGFTIEQGTTYTLKEVK
;
A
#
# COMPACT_ATOMS: atom_id res chain seq x y z
N MET A 1 11.63 -2.79 40.11
CA MET A 1 10.88 -1.73 39.45
C MET A 1 11.18 -1.61 37.96
N LYS A 2 12.42 -1.36 37.51
CA LYS A 2 12.75 -1.30 36.06
C LYS A 2 12.42 -2.57 35.26
N ARG A 3 12.56 -3.74 35.85
CA ARG A 3 12.38 -5.05 35.19
C ARG A 3 10.90 -5.39 34.94
N GLU A 4 10.03 -5.07 35.86
CA GLU A 4 8.58 -5.30 35.74
C GLU A 4 7.93 -4.26 34.82
N MET A 5 8.41 -3.01 34.82
CA MET A 5 7.99 -2.00 33.86
C MET A 5 8.36 -2.37 32.42
N LEU A 6 9.59 -2.88 32.21
CA LEU A 6 10.02 -3.30 30.87
C LEU A 6 9.14 -4.42 30.35
N LYS A 7 8.78 -5.39 31.19
CA LYS A 7 7.86 -6.51 30.83
C LYS A 7 6.46 -6.01 30.43
N THR A 8 5.90 -5.06 31.19
CA THR A 8 4.57 -4.50 30.91
C THR A 8 4.58 -3.68 29.62
N VAL A 9 5.61 -2.87 29.43
CA VAL A 9 5.79 -2.02 28.24
C VAL A 9 6.08 -2.87 27.00
N MET A 10 6.98 -3.84 27.09
CA MET A 10 7.32 -4.72 25.95
C MET A 10 6.14 -5.60 25.57
N GLY A 11 5.46 -6.22 26.52
CA GLY A 11 4.27 -7.03 26.24
C GLY A 11 3.14 -6.25 25.58
N ARG A 12 2.90 -4.99 25.99
CA ARG A 12 1.90 -4.13 25.34
C ARG A 12 2.36 -3.56 24.01
N ALA A 13 3.61 -3.10 23.90
CA ALA A 13 4.17 -2.58 22.68
C ALA A 13 4.15 -3.61 21.55
N MET A 14 4.41 -4.87 21.86
CA MET A 14 4.41 -5.93 20.88
C MET A 14 3.04 -6.39 20.42
N TYR A 15 2.07 -6.49 21.34
CA TYR A 15 0.68 -6.74 20.93
C TYR A 15 0.12 -5.62 20.05
N MET A 16 0.65 -4.41 20.13
CA MET A 16 0.21 -3.27 19.31
C MET A 16 1.00 -3.14 17.99
N ALA A 17 2.25 -3.56 17.92
CA ALA A 17 3.05 -3.49 16.69
C ALA A 17 2.44 -4.28 15.52
N PHE A 18 1.77 -5.38 15.84
CA PHE A 18 1.12 -6.23 14.86
C PHE A 18 -0.36 -5.89 14.63
N ALA A 19 -0.92 -4.98 15.43
CA ALA A 19 -2.30 -4.51 15.31
C ALA A 19 -2.44 -3.26 14.42
N VAL A 20 -1.37 -2.69 13.89
CA VAL A 20 -1.40 -1.45 13.09
C VAL A 20 -2.04 -1.65 11.71
N PHE A 21 -2.29 -2.88 11.29
CA PHE A 21 -3.27 -3.12 10.23
C PHE A 21 -4.73 -3.08 10.71
N ALA A 22 -4.99 -2.82 11.99
CA ALA A 22 -6.35 -2.73 12.54
C ALA A 22 -6.45 -1.65 13.61
N ALA A 23 -6.98 -0.49 13.22
CA ALA A 23 -7.62 0.52 14.05
C ALA A 23 -6.75 1.31 15.05
N PHE A 24 -6.35 2.52 14.66
CA PHE A 24 -6.44 3.65 15.56
C PHE A 24 -6.90 4.90 14.81
N ALA A 25 -8.20 5.14 14.84
CA ALA A 25 -8.74 6.47 14.78
C ALA A 25 -8.87 6.94 16.23
N MET A 26 -8.01 7.84 16.67
CA MET A 26 -8.36 8.86 17.67
C MET A 26 -7.33 9.97 17.65
N ALA A 27 -7.85 11.10 17.31
CA ALA A 27 -7.40 12.44 17.46
C ALA A 27 -6.35 12.70 18.56
N SER A 28 -5.28 13.38 18.19
CA SER A 28 -4.73 14.44 19.02
C SER A 28 -4.33 15.58 18.10
N CYS A 29 -5.26 16.49 17.87
CA CYS A 29 -4.92 17.87 17.58
C CYS A 29 -4.52 18.51 18.91
N SER A 30 -3.28 18.88 19.08
CA SER A 30 -2.92 19.99 19.96
C SER A 30 -1.89 20.81 19.22
N ASP A 31 -2.34 22.01 18.84
CA ASP A 31 -1.49 23.12 18.46
C ASP A 31 -0.54 23.42 19.62
N ASP A 32 0.77 23.41 19.35
CA ASP A 32 1.68 24.25 20.13
C ASP A 32 2.84 24.70 19.22
N ASP A 33 2.89 26.02 19.05
CA ASP A 33 3.96 26.75 18.39
C ASP A 33 5.21 26.75 19.27
N GLY A 34 6.33 26.20 18.77
CA GLY A 34 7.60 26.21 19.52
C GLY A 34 8.81 25.94 18.65
N ASN A 35 9.31 27.01 18.01
CA ASN A 35 10.61 27.10 17.36
C ASN A 35 11.76 26.69 18.30
N ASN A 36 12.61 25.71 17.91
CA ASN A 36 14.08 25.88 17.85
C ASN A 36 14.76 24.58 17.39
N GLY A 37 15.71 24.76 16.46
CA GLY A 37 16.46 23.69 15.87
C GLY A 37 17.43 23.00 16.83
N ASP A 38 17.63 21.73 16.59
CA ASP A 38 18.97 21.17 16.56
C ASP A 38 18.96 19.84 15.74
N ASP A 39 19.98 19.70 14.92
CA ASP A 39 20.16 18.64 13.94
C ASP A 39 20.56 17.33 14.63
N SER A 40 19.57 16.48 14.91
CA SER A 40 19.82 15.07 15.23
C SER A 40 18.74 14.23 14.55
N GLY A 41 19.14 13.50 13.51
CA GLY A 41 18.43 12.60 12.60
C GLY A 41 17.12 11.99 13.05
N ASP A 42 16.08 12.80 13.15
CA ASP A 42 14.73 12.35 13.43
C ASP A 42 14.00 12.06 12.11
N THR A 43 13.70 10.79 11.89
CA THR A 43 13.03 10.30 10.67
C THR A 43 11.49 10.35 10.77
N SER A 44 10.93 11.18 11.65
CA SER A 44 9.47 11.30 11.85
C SER A 44 8.79 12.32 10.93
N GLY A 45 9.54 13.02 10.05
CA GLY A 45 8.98 13.96 9.09
C GLY A 45 8.87 13.35 7.70
N GLY A 46 7.66 13.26 7.14
CA GLY A 46 7.45 12.99 5.72
C GLY A 46 7.93 14.15 4.85
N GLY A 47 8.12 13.92 3.55
CA GLY A 47 8.55 14.96 2.62
C GLY A 47 9.45 14.45 1.49
N SER A 48 10.38 15.29 1.08
CA SER A 48 11.34 15.00 0.01
C SER A 48 12.65 15.70 0.27
N ASP A 49 13.78 15.07 -0.11
CA ASP A 49 15.11 15.69 -0.13
C ASP A 49 15.31 16.64 -1.33
N GLY A 50 14.26 16.88 -2.11
CA GLY A 50 14.30 17.73 -3.29
C GLY A 50 14.83 17.04 -4.55
N THR A 51 15.12 15.74 -4.52
CA THR A 51 15.48 14.98 -5.72
C THR A 51 14.32 14.97 -6.70
N GLU A 52 14.53 15.49 -7.90
CA GLU A 52 13.55 15.48 -8.97
C GLU A 52 13.45 14.06 -9.56
N MET A 53 12.23 13.57 -9.71
CA MET A 53 11.95 12.27 -10.31
C MET A 53 11.36 12.46 -11.71
N GLU A 54 11.85 11.68 -12.67
CA GLU A 54 11.28 11.67 -14.02
C GLU A 54 9.82 11.21 -13.97
N ALA A 55 8.96 11.79 -14.82
CA ALA A 55 7.57 11.36 -14.95
C ALA A 55 7.50 9.89 -15.41
N PRO A 56 6.56 9.09 -14.89
CA PRO A 56 6.35 7.72 -15.35
C PRO A 56 6.00 7.67 -16.84
N GLN A 57 6.40 6.61 -17.51
CA GLN A 57 6.26 6.46 -18.97
C GLN A 57 4.83 6.64 -19.47
N PHE A 58 3.84 6.20 -18.72
CA PHE A 58 2.43 6.19 -19.11
C PHE A 58 1.57 7.19 -18.36
N GLU A 59 2.18 8.23 -17.77
CA GLU A 59 1.44 9.21 -16.96
C GLU A 59 0.25 9.83 -17.71
N SER A 60 0.44 10.17 -18.98
CA SER A 60 -0.63 10.76 -19.83
C SER A 60 -1.81 9.80 -20.10
N SER A 61 -1.61 8.51 -19.92
CA SER A 61 -2.62 7.45 -20.08
C SER A 61 -3.27 7.04 -18.77
N ALA A 62 -2.69 7.43 -17.63
CA ALA A 62 -3.17 7.03 -16.32
C ALA A 62 -4.58 7.58 -16.06
N ALA A 63 -5.51 6.67 -15.82
CA ALA A 63 -6.90 7.01 -15.50
C ALA A 63 -7.64 5.78 -14.96
N LYS A 64 -8.63 6.04 -14.09
CA LYS A 64 -9.61 5.06 -13.65
C LYS A 64 -10.96 5.39 -14.26
N TYR A 65 -11.63 4.39 -14.78
CA TYR A 65 -12.97 4.49 -15.36
C TYR A 65 -13.92 3.61 -14.56
N THR A 66 -14.92 4.21 -13.92
CA THR A 66 -15.99 3.48 -13.26
C THR A 66 -17.07 3.16 -14.27
N ILE A 67 -17.40 1.86 -14.43
CA ILE A 67 -18.41 1.40 -15.39
C ILE A 67 -19.80 1.73 -14.87
N THR A 68 -20.64 2.27 -15.76
CA THR A 68 -22.01 2.69 -15.42
C THR A 68 -23.08 1.77 -15.97
N ASP A 69 -22.74 0.85 -16.86
CA ASP A 69 -23.69 -0.07 -17.46
C ASP A 69 -24.15 -1.13 -16.47
N ALA A 70 -25.47 -1.20 -16.25
CA ALA A 70 -26.07 -2.21 -15.40
C ALA A 70 -25.85 -3.61 -15.98
N GLY A 71 -25.41 -4.54 -15.12
CA GLY A 71 -25.16 -5.93 -15.52
C GLY A 71 -23.83 -6.15 -16.25
N SER A 72 -22.95 -5.14 -16.29
CA SER A 72 -21.57 -5.31 -16.77
C SER A 72 -20.82 -6.33 -15.91
N PRO A 73 -19.98 -7.21 -16.53
CA PRO A 73 -19.07 -8.07 -15.79
C PRO A 73 -17.93 -7.32 -15.11
N TYR A 74 -17.74 -6.02 -15.43
CA TYR A 74 -16.72 -5.16 -14.90
C TYR A 74 -17.34 -3.98 -14.16
N THR A 75 -16.72 -3.56 -13.05
CA THR A 75 -17.14 -2.40 -12.27
C THR A 75 -16.21 -1.20 -12.49
N SER A 76 -14.93 -1.44 -12.74
CA SER A 76 -13.99 -0.40 -13.13
C SER A 76 -12.79 -0.95 -13.88
N VAL A 77 -12.15 -0.04 -14.65
CA VAL A 77 -10.88 -0.27 -15.34
C VAL A 77 -9.96 0.87 -15.00
N GLU A 78 -8.76 0.58 -14.57
CA GLU A 78 -7.74 1.55 -14.25
C GLU A 78 -6.44 1.26 -14.99
N LEU A 79 -5.86 2.29 -15.61
CA LEU A 79 -4.53 2.28 -16.21
C LEU A 79 -3.61 3.12 -15.32
N THR A 80 -2.52 2.53 -14.84
CA THR A 80 -1.58 3.22 -13.96
C THR A 80 -0.50 3.94 -14.75
N ALA A 81 0.13 4.95 -14.16
CA ALA A 81 1.22 5.69 -14.78
C ALA A 81 2.47 4.82 -15.06
N SER A 82 2.63 3.71 -14.34
CA SER A 82 3.75 2.78 -14.48
C SER A 82 3.46 1.60 -15.44
N GLY A 83 2.38 1.67 -16.24
CA GLY A 83 2.09 0.66 -17.24
C GLY A 83 1.42 -0.61 -16.72
N ASN A 84 0.74 -0.55 -15.57
CA ASN A 84 -0.08 -1.64 -15.09
C ASN A 84 -1.57 -1.32 -15.34
N TYR A 85 -2.38 -2.36 -15.52
CA TYR A 85 -3.83 -2.23 -15.48
C TYR A 85 -4.39 -2.91 -14.23
N ILE A 86 -5.52 -2.39 -13.74
CA ILE A 86 -6.30 -2.97 -12.64
C ILE A 86 -7.75 -2.98 -13.10
N ILE A 87 -8.37 -4.16 -13.17
CA ILE A 87 -9.77 -4.30 -13.55
C ILE A 87 -10.52 -4.94 -12.40
N PHE A 88 -11.56 -4.25 -11.92
CA PHE A 88 -12.48 -4.81 -10.96
C PHE A 88 -13.65 -5.48 -11.69
N THR A 89 -13.91 -6.74 -11.35
CA THR A 89 -15.01 -7.51 -11.94
C THR A 89 -16.21 -7.56 -11.00
N ASN A 90 -17.39 -7.72 -11.56
CA ASN A 90 -18.57 -8.03 -10.79
C ASN A 90 -18.56 -9.55 -10.53
N GLY A 91 -18.14 -9.99 -9.34
CA GLY A 91 -17.75 -11.36 -9.00
C GLY A 91 -18.69 -12.48 -9.42
N SER A 92 -20.00 -12.19 -9.61
CA SER A 92 -21.00 -13.16 -10.09
C SER A 92 -21.09 -13.25 -11.63
N GLN A 93 -20.48 -12.31 -12.36
CA GLN A 93 -20.61 -12.17 -13.82
C GLN A 93 -19.26 -12.10 -14.55
N ALA A 94 -18.16 -12.25 -13.83
CA ALA A 94 -16.84 -12.26 -14.47
C ALA A 94 -16.81 -13.34 -15.55
N PRO A 95 -16.51 -13.00 -16.82
CA PRO A 95 -16.42 -14.00 -17.87
C PRO A 95 -15.35 -15.01 -17.49
N ALA A 96 -15.63 -16.29 -17.69
CA ALA A 96 -14.60 -17.32 -17.66
C ALA A 96 -13.60 -16.97 -18.76
N THR A 97 -12.52 -16.29 -18.41
CA THR A 97 -11.39 -16.07 -19.35
C THR A 97 -10.85 -17.43 -19.69
N ALA A 98 -10.91 -17.80 -20.98
CA ALA A 98 -10.21 -18.96 -21.45
C ALA A 98 -8.74 -18.81 -21.06
N GLU A 99 -8.25 -19.72 -20.24
CA GLU A 99 -6.83 -19.88 -19.88
C GLU A 99 -6.05 -18.56 -19.65
N ALA A 100 -6.56 -17.71 -18.75
CA ALA A 100 -5.68 -16.71 -18.17
C ALA A 100 -4.62 -17.46 -17.36
N ASP A 101 -3.35 -17.14 -17.62
CA ASP A 101 -2.20 -17.60 -16.86
C ASP A 101 -2.58 -17.57 -15.36
N PRO A 102 -2.28 -18.62 -14.56
CA PRO A 102 -2.51 -18.64 -13.13
C PRO A 102 -1.98 -17.38 -12.40
N ALA A 103 -0.96 -16.72 -12.95
CA ALA A 103 -0.45 -15.44 -12.47
C ALA A 103 -1.44 -14.26 -12.60
N THR A 104 -2.45 -14.36 -13.47
CA THR A 104 -3.50 -13.34 -13.64
C THR A 104 -4.81 -13.68 -12.94
N ARG A 105 -4.93 -14.89 -12.37
CA ARG A 105 -6.09 -15.32 -11.59
C ARG A 105 -5.71 -15.42 -10.13
N MET A 106 -6.20 -14.49 -9.36
CA MET A 106 -6.15 -14.65 -7.92
C MET A 106 -7.33 -15.45 -7.41
N SER A 107 -7.03 -16.60 -6.83
CA SER A 107 -7.98 -17.35 -6.05
C SER A 107 -8.04 -16.79 -4.63
N VAL A 108 -9.25 -16.61 -4.13
CA VAL A 108 -9.49 -16.36 -2.71
C VAL A 108 -9.02 -17.57 -1.92
N MET A 109 -8.00 -17.42 -1.11
CA MET A 109 -7.78 -18.34 -0.02
C MET A 109 -8.51 -17.78 1.21
N SER A 110 -9.57 -18.47 1.63
CA SER A 110 -10.12 -18.28 2.96
C SER A 110 -9.11 -18.89 3.94
N ASP A 111 -8.39 -18.05 4.66
CA ASP A 111 -7.63 -18.53 5.79
C ASP A 111 -8.56 -18.90 6.94
N GLY A 112 -8.59 -20.17 7.25
CA GLY A 112 -9.31 -20.71 8.38
C GLY A 112 -8.64 -20.47 9.73
N ALA A 113 -7.67 -19.59 9.85
CA ALA A 113 -6.96 -19.31 11.09
C ALA A 113 -7.36 -17.94 11.64
N GLY A 114 -8.38 -17.96 12.49
CA GLY A 114 -8.82 -16.77 13.24
C GLY A 114 -7.75 -16.22 14.16
N ARG A 115 -6.87 -15.36 13.67
CA ARG A 115 -6.11 -14.41 14.48
C ARG A 115 -6.88 -13.10 14.52
N PRO A 116 -7.18 -12.54 15.71
CA PRO A 116 -7.78 -11.22 15.82
C PRO A 116 -6.73 -10.20 15.42
N GLY A 117 -6.94 -9.48 14.31
CA GLY A 117 -6.15 -8.30 13.96
C GLY A 117 -5.81 -8.12 12.49
N THR A 118 -5.71 -9.16 11.70
CA THR A 118 -5.31 -9.04 10.28
C THR A 118 -6.51 -9.31 9.38
N ARG A 119 -7.24 -8.26 9.00
CA ARG A 119 -8.25 -8.37 7.95
C ARG A 119 -7.60 -8.02 6.61
N TYR A 120 -7.01 -9.00 5.95
CA TYR A 120 -6.71 -8.88 4.53
C TYR A 120 -8.03 -9.00 3.77
N ILE A 121 -8.39 -7.97 3.02
CA ILE A 121 -9.52 -8.07 2.10
C ILE A 121 -8.97 -8.68 0.82
N HIS A 122 -9.18 -9.98 0.64
CA HIS A 122 -8.88 -10.67 -0.61
C HIS A 122 -10.02 -10.44 -1.60
N TYR A 123 -9.72 -9.82 -2.71
CA TYR A 123 -10.68 -9.63 -3.79
C TYR A 123 -10.48 -10.71 -4.86
N SER A 124 -11.38 -11.68 -4.92
CA SER A 124 -11.44 -12.65 -6.03
C SER A 124 -11.86 -12.04 -7.37
N ASN A 125 -12.16 -10.74 -7.36
CA ASN A 125 -12.74 -10.01 -8.47
C ASN A 125 -11.82 -8.92 -9.03
N ILE A 126 -10.49 -9.07 -8.89
CA ILE A 126 -9.52 -8.15 -9.44
C ILE A 126 -8.65 -8.88 -10.45
N LEU A 127 -8.46 -8.23 -11.61
CA LEU A 127 -7.50 -8.63 -12.64
C LEU A 127 -6.45 -7.53 -12.74
N SER A 128 -5.20 -7.89 -12.78
CA SER A 128 -4.09 -6.95 -12.91
C SER A 128 -3.00 -7.53 -13.80
N GLY A 129 -2.27 -6.68 -14.49
CA GLY A 129 -1.16 -7.05 -15.35
C GLY A 129 -0.50 -5.80 -15.95
N LYS A 130 0.40 -6.01 -16.90
CA LYS A 130 1.02 -4.93 -17.67
C LYS A 130 0.16 -4.52 -18.85
N TYR A 131 0.29 -3.26 -19.28
CA TYR A 131 -0.29 -2.84 -20.55
C TYR A 131 0.74 -2.13 -21.43
N THR A 132 0.45 -2.16 -22.73
CA THR A 132 1.20 -1.41 -23.76
C THR A 132 0.25 -0.49 -24.47
N LYS A 133 0.61 0.78 -24.65
CA LYS A 133 -0.14 1.72 -25.48
C LYS A 133 0.17 1.47 -26.96
N THR A 134 -0.85 1.11 -27.74
CA THR A 134 -0.71 0.78 -29.17
C THR A 134 -1.19 1.91 -30.09
N GLY A 135 -1.96 2.85 -29.55
CA GLY A 135 -2.51 4.00 -30.28
C GLY A 135 -3.12 5.03 -29.34
N GLU A 136 -3.74 6.06 -29.90
CA GLU A 136 -4.49 7.03 -29.11
C GLU A 136 -5.73 6.38 -28.50
N GLY A 137 -5.75 6.25 -27.15
CA GLY A 137 -6.81 5.55 -26.43
C GLY A 137 -6.82 4.04 -26.64
N GLU A 138 -5.79 3.45 -27.28
CA GLU A 138 -5.71 2.00 -27.54
C GLU A 138 -4.62 1.34 -26.70
N TYR A 139 -4.97 0.24 -26.04
CA TYR A 139 -4.12 -0.47 -25.11
C TYR A 139 -4.22 -1.97 -25.27
N GLU A 140 -3.07 -2.63 -25.28
CA GLU A 140 -2.98 -4.09 -25.16
C GLU A 140 -2.73 -4.45 -23.71
N LEU A 141 -3.63 -5.23 -23.12
CA LEU A 141 -3.60 -5.65 -21.72
C LEU A 141 -3.08 -7.08 -21.66
N GLU A 142 -1.88 -7.27 -21.11
CA GLU A 142 -1.20 -8.56 -21.06
C GLU A 142 -2.08 -9.63 -20.37
N GLY A 143 -2.24 -10.78 -21.03
CA GLY A 143 -3.05 -11.90 -20.53
C GLY A 143 -4.56 -11.66 -20.54
N PHE A 144 -5.03 -10.46 -20.88
CA PHE A 144 -6.46 -10.12 -20.83
C PHE A 144 -7.04 -9.85 -22.22
N GLY A 145 -6.41 -8.97 -23.02
CA GLY A 145 -6.88 -8.62 -24.34
C GLY A 145 -6.66 -7.14 -24.68
N LYS A 146 -7.55 -6.56 -25.49
CA LYS A 146 -7.46 -5.17 -25.94
C LYS A 146 -8.50 -4.28 -25.26
N LEU A 147 -8.08 -3.06 -24.88
CA LEU A 147 -8.95 -1.98 -24.42
C LEU A 147 -8.85 -0.78 -25.37
N VAL A 148 -9.98 -0.28 -25.82
CA VAL A 148 -10.07 1.00 -26.52
C VAL A 148 -10.93 1.95 -25.70
N VAL A 149 -10.36 3.10 -25.35
CA VAL A 149 -11.04 4.15 -24.62
C VAL A 149 -11.30 5.33 -25.53
N SER A 150 -12.54 5.73 -25.65
CA SER A 150 -12.93 6.92 -26.42
C SER A 150 -13.84 7.82 -25.59
N GLY A 151 -13.69 9.12 -25.78
CA GLY A 151 -14.39 10.16 -25.03
C GLY A 151 -13.47 11.29 -24.64
N SER A 152 -14.02 12.37 -24.12
CA SER A 152 -13.23 13.53 -23.70
C SER A 152 -13.94 14.33 -22.59
N GLY A 153 -13.11 14.96 -21.74
CA GLY A 153 -13.60 15.84 -20.66
C GLY A 153 -14.29 15.08 -19.54
N ASP A 154 -15.30 15.67 -18.94
CA ASP A 154 -16.09 15.11 -17.84
C ASP A 154 -17.31 14.30 -18.34
N GLN A 155 -17.33 13.98 -19.62
CA GLN A 155 -18.41 13.23 -20.26
C GLN A 155 -18.22 11.72 -20.05
N SER A 156 -19.27 10.98 -20.37
CA SER A 156 -19.23 9.51 -20.40
C SER A 156 -18.22 9.03 -21.45
N TYR A 157 -17.34 8.13 -21.05
CA TYR A 157 -16.39 7.45 -21.91
C TYR A 157 -16.99 6.13 -22.42
N SER A 158 -16.61 5.74 -23.67
CA SER A 158 -16.81 4.39 -24.16
C SER A 158 -15.55 3.58 -23.92
N LEU A 159 -15.73 2.37 -23.38
CA LEU A 159 -14.67 1.40 -23.15
C LEU A 159 -15.01 0.14 -23.95
N ASP A 160 -14.32 -0.08 -25.05
CA ASP A 160 -14.46 -1.28 -25.87
C ASP A 160 -13.38 -2.27 -25.47
N ILE A 161 -13.80 -3.37 -24.83
CA ILE A 161 -12.93 -4.42 -24.32
C ILE A 161 -13.07 -5.63 -25.23
N THR A 162 -11.96 -6.11 -25.80
CA THR A 162 -11.92 -7.36 -26.57
C THR A 162 -10.99 -8.34 -25.84
N LEU A 163 -11.55 -9.42 -25.31
CA LEU A 163 -10.80 -10.46 -24.63
C LEU A 163 -9.97 -11.29 -25.61
N SER A 164 -8.89 -11.89 -25.14
CA SER A 164 -8.03 -12.80 -25.93
C SER A 164 -8.83 -13.95 -26.55
N GLY A 165 -9.94 -14.39 -25.92
CA GLY A 165 -10.87 -15.40 -26.44
C GLY A 165 -11.87 -14.89 -27.48
N GLY A 166 -11.78 -13.62 -27.92
CA GLY A 166 -12.61 -13.03 -28.98
C GLY A 166 -13.95 -12.47 -28.53
N HIS A 167 -14.31 -12.57 -27.24
CA HIS A 167 -15.51 -11.90 -26.73
C HIS A 167 -15.26 -10.40 -26.61
N SER A 168 -16.26 -9.58 -26.93
CA SER A 168 -16.15 -8.13 -26.87
C SER A 168 -17.28 -7.53 -26.05
N TYR A 169 -16.94 -6.45 -25.34
CA TYR A 169 -17.86 -5.63 -24.54
C TYR A 169 -17.69 -4.17 -24.95
N SER A 170 -18.80 -3.49 -25.17
CA SER A 170 -18.82 -2.03 -25.37
C SER A 170 -19.55 -1.43 -24.17
N LEU A 171 -18.80 -0.75 -23.30
CA LEU A 171 -19.24 -0.30 -21.99
C LEU A 171 -19.16 1.23 -21.91
N LYS A 172 -20.00 1.79 -21.06
CA LYS A 172 -19.93 3.19 -20.67
C LYS A 172 -19.31 3.33 -19.30
N GLY A 173 -18.47 4.35 -19.15
CA GLY A 173 -17.84 4.65 -17.87
C GLY A 173 -17.63 6.12 -17.66
N ASN A 174 -17.49 6.50 -16.41
CA ASN A 174 -17.10 7.85 -16.01
C ASN A 174 -15.64 7.83 -15.57
N ARG A 175 -14.87 8.80 -16.01
CA ARG A 175 -13.49 8.96 -15.52
C ARG A 175 -13.54 9.42 -14.08
N ALA A 176 -12.83 8.71 -13.21
CA ALA A 176 -12.67 9.09 -11.81
C ALA A 176 -11.84 10.37 -11.70
N GLY A 177 -12.16 11.17 -10.72
CA GLY A 177 -11.36 12.34 -10.36
C GLY A 177 -9.98 11.95 -9.83
N THR A 178 -9.10 12.94 -9.79
CA THR A 178 -7.79 12.84 -9.14
C THR A 178 -7.90 13.50 -7.77
N PRO A 179 -7.98 12.74 -6.67
CA PRO A 179 -8.21 13.29 -5.33
C PRO A 179 -7.06 14.17 -4.84
N SER A 180 -5.86 14.00 -5.39
CA SER A 180 -4.66 14.74 -5.01
C SER A 180 -3.81 15.09 -6.22
N SER A 181 -3.03 16.17 -6.12
CA SER A 181 -2.13 16.64 -7.17
C SER A 181 -0.87 17.25 -6.57
N GLY A 182 0.10 17.59 -7.43
CA GLY A 182 1.37 18.20 -7.04
C GLY A 182 2.52 17.19 -6.94
N THR A 183 3.73 17.70 -6.79
CA THR A 183 4.99 16.93 -6.90
C THR A 183 5.02 15.70 -5.99
N MET A 184 4.54 15.81 -4.75
CA MET A 184 4.49 14.67 -3.83
C MET A 184 3.58 13.56 -4.35
N THR A 185 2.42 13.91 -4.90
CA THR A 185 1.50 12.95 -5.53
C THR A 185 2.11 12.35 -6.79
N ASP A 186 2.74 13.16 -7.63
CA ASP A 186 3.40 12.71 -8.87
C ASP A 186 4.55 11.75 -8.57
N ASN A 187 5.31 12.03 -7.50
CA ASN A 187 6.37 11.13 -7.04
C ASN A 187 5.83 9.83 -6.43
N LEU A 188 4.71 9.88 -5.69
CA LEU A 188 4.14 8.70 -5.05
C LEU A 188 3.45 7.76 -6.03
N CYS A 189 2.72 8.31 -7.01
CA CYS A 189 1.84 7.53 -7.91
C CYS A 189 2.62 6.75 -8.97
N ARG A 190 3.28 5.68 -8.52
CA ARG A 190 4.15 4.79 -9.31
C ARG A 190 4.00 3.36 -8.84
N THR A 191 4.70 2.45 -9.52
CA THR A 191 4.94 1.10 -9.03
C THR A 191 6.29 1.08 -8.32
N TRP A 192 6.30 0.56 -7.12
CA TRP A 192 7.43 0.49 -6.22
C TRP A 192 7.74 -0.96 -5.84
N GLU A 193 9.01 -1.33 -5.83
CA GLU A 193 9.53 -2.60 -5.35
C GLU A 193 10.20 -2.41 -3.99
N ILE A 194 9.90 -3.25 -3.01
CA ILE A 194 10.53 -3.20 -1.69
C ILE A 194 11.94 -3.78 -1.80
N VAL A 195 12.95 -2.96 -1.50
CA VAL A 195 14.36 -3.35 -1.59
C VAL A 195 15.06 -3.42 -0.23
N GLN A 196 14.44 -2.89 0.82
CA GLN A 196 14.98 -2.92 2.17
C GLN A 196 13.88 -2.78 3.20
N TRP A 197 14.06 -3.47 4.30
CA TRP A 197 13.19 -3.48 5.48
C TRP A 197 13.95 -2.92 6.68
N ARG A 198 13.28 -2.14 7.50
CA ARG A 198 13.78 -1.64 8.77
C ARG A 198 12.71 -1.77 9.83
N ALA A 199 13.05 -2.26 11.01
CA ALA A 199 12.18 -2.22 12.18
C ALA A 199 12.92 -1.50 13.32
N PHE A 200 12.19 -0.66 14.05
CA PHE A 200 12.75 0.09 15.16
C PHE A 200 11.80 0.13 16.37
N LEU A 201 12.40 0.22 17.54
CA LEU A 201 11.70 0.46 18.81
C LEU A 201 12.52 1.46 19.62
N ARG A 202 11.86 2.51 20.07
CA ARG A 202 12.44 3.50 20.99
C ARG A 202 11.56 3.60 22.24
N TYR A 203 12.21 3.82 23.37
CA TYR A 203 11.55 4.04 24.64
C TYR A 203 12.12 5.31 25.27
N ASN A 204 11.28 6.33 25.47
CA ASN A 204 11.71 7.67 25.95
C ASN A 204 12.88 8.24 25.15
N GLY A 205 12.84 8.12 23.82
CA GLY A 205 13.89 8.56 22.92
C GLY A 205 15.15 7.68 22.90
N VAL A 206 15.22 6.64 23.76
CA VAL A 206 16.35 5.68 23.76
C VAL A 206 16.03 4.55 22.80
N THR A 207 16.90 4.34 21.81
CA THR A 207 16.77 3.22 20.87
C THR A 207 16.99 1.90 21.59
N MET A 208 15.98 1.04 21.57
CA MET A 208 16.04 -0.32 22.09
C MET A 208 16.59 -1.24 21.00
N PHE A 209 16.05 -1.14 19.79
CA PHE A 209 16.62 -1.69 18.57
C PHE A 209 16.30 -0.82 17.36
N ASP A 210 17.15 -0.99 16.32
CA ASP A 210 16.99 -0.35 15.01
C ASP A 210 17.70 -1.24 13.99
N PHE A 211 16.97 -2.16 13.38
CA PHE A 211 17.51 -3.16 12.49
C PHE A 211 17.07 -2.92 11.07
N THR A 212 17.99 -3.11 10.15
CA THR A 212 17.76 -3.01 8.72
C THR A 212 18.28 -4.28 8.04
N ASP A 213 17.50 -4.79 7.07
CA ASP A 213 17.89 -5.94 6.25
C ASP A 213 17.27 -5.80 4.85
N PRO A 214 17.94 -6.27 3.78
CA PRO A 214 17.36 -6.30 2.45
C PRO A 214 16.23 -7.32 2.31
N THR A 215 16.11 -8.25 3.23
CA THR A 215 15.07 -9.29 3.23
C THR A 215 14.28 -9.28 4.52
N ILE A 216 13.01 -9.64 4.44
CA ILE A 216 12.16 -9.76 5.63
C ILE A 216 12.63 -10.90 6.54
N ASP A 217 13.10 -12.02 5.97
CA ASP A 217 13.62 -13.15 6.75
C ASP A 217 14.89 -12.76 7.53
N GLY A 218 15.78 -11.98 6.91
CA GLY A 218 16.95 -11.43 7.57
C GLY A 218 16.61 -10.46 8.70
N LEU A 219 15.60 -9.61 8.48
CA LEU A 219 15.09 -8.72 9.53
C LEU A 219 14.47 -9.52 10.68
N ASN A 220 13.62 -10.49 10.38
CA ASN A 220 12.99 -11.38 11.36
C ASN A 220 14.04 -12.12 12.22
N ALA A 221 15.11 -12.63 11.60
CA ALA A 221 16.20 -13.28 12.34
C ALA A 221 16.90 -12.33 13.34
N LYS A 222 17.07 -11.04 13.00
CA LYS A 222 17.63 -10.02 13.89
C LYS A 222 16.69 -9.70 15.06
N LEU A 223 15.40 -9.55 14.77
CA LEU A 223 14.36 -9.30 15.78
C LEU A 223 14.28 -10.45 16.76
N GLU A 224 14.26 -11.68 16.25
CA GLU A 224 14.21 -12.89 17.08
C GLU A 224 15.45 -13.06 17.96
N ALA A 225 16.64 -12.81 17.42
CA ALA A 225 17.89 -12.85 18.19
C ALA A 225 17.88 -11.79 19.30
N TRP A 226 17.41 -10.60 19.03
CA TRP A 226 17.28 -9.53 20.02
C TRP A 226 16.28 -9.90 21.12
N GLY A 227 15.12 -10.46 20.75
CA GLY A 227 14.11 -10.93 21.70
C GLY A 227 14.65 -11.97 22.66
N ARG A 228 15.34 -12.99 22.17
CA ARG A 228 15.96 -14.03 22.98
C ARG A 228 17.02 -13.48 23.96
N GLU A 229 17.74 -12.44 23.58
CA GLU A 229 18.78 -11.86 24.42
C GLU A 229 18.22 -10.93 25.49
N HIS A 230 17.16 -10.17 25.18
CA HIS A 230 16.70 -9.06 26.00
C HIS A 230 15.39 -9.31 26.75
N ASP A 231 14.56 -10.25 26.26
CA ASP A 231 13.30 -10.60 26.90
C ASP A 231 13.42 -11.98 27.60
N PRO A 232 13.44 -12.00 28.94
CA PRO A 232 13.53 -13.26 29.68
C PRO A 232 12.28 -14.15 29.56
N ASP A 233 11.16 -13.59 29.12
CA ASP A 233 9.90 -14.32 28.91
C ASP A 233 9.65 -14.61 27.41
N TYR A 234 10.69 -14.42 26.56
CA TYR A 234 10.63 -14.62 25.12
C TYR A 234 10.09 -16.00 24.75
N THR A 235 9.17 -16.03 23.82
CA THR A 235 8.68 -17.22 23.14
C THR A 235 9.00 -17.11 21.64
N ASP A 236 9.38 -18.20 21.00
CA ASP A 236 9.71 -18.21 19.58
C ASP A 236 8.54 -17.62 18.75
N GLY A 237 8.83 -16.61 17.99
CA GLY A 237 7.87 -15.90 17.16
C GLY A 237 7.30 -14.58 17.73
N ASP A 238 7.58 -14.26 19.02
CA ASP A 238 7.04 -13.05 19.65
C ASP A 238 7.45 -11.73 18.96
N TYR A 239 8.61 -11.72 18.28
CA TYR A 239 9.19 -10.53 17.66
C TYR A 239 9.19 -10.58 16.13
N LEU A 240 8.61 -11.61 15.53
CA LEU A 240 8.58 -11.74 14.08
C LEU A 240 7.52 -10.81 13.45
N LEU A 241 7.88 -10.23 12.32
CA LEU A 241 6.88 -9.69 11.40
C LEU A 241 6.05 -10.86 10.83
N ASP A 242 4.77 -10.63 10.58
CA ASP A 242 3.83 -11.67 10.13
C ASP A 242 4.13 -12.27 8.75
N PHE A 243 5.19 -11.81 8.09
CA PHE A 243 5.56 -12.19 6.75
C PHE A 243 6.91 -12.91 6.71
N THR A 244 7.10 -13.69 5.66
CA THR A 244 8.38 -14.27 5.24
C THR A 244 8.69 -13.79 3.83
N SER A 245 9.89 -14.09 3.32
CA SER A 245 10.21 -13.81 1.91
C SER A 245 9.33 -14.58 0.91
N ALA A 246 8.62 -15.60 1.33
CA ALA A 246 7.68 -16.36 0.50
C ALA A 246 6.25 -15.79 0.51
N THR A 247 5.90 -14.96 1.49
CA THR A 247 4.53 -14.46 1.70
C THR A 247 4.44 -12.96 1.89
N GLY A 248 5.59 -12.27 1.95
CA GLY A 248 5.65 -10.83 2.22
C GLY A 248 5.30 -9.98 1.00
N PRO A 249 4.99 -8.69 1.22
CA PRO A 249 4.78 -7.75 0.13
C PRO A 249 6.07 -7.54 -0.66
N GLU A 250 5.94 -7.54 -2.00
CA GLU A 250 7.03 -7.30 -2.94
C GLU A 250 6.91 -5.96 -3.65
N GLN A 251 5.70 -5.66 -4.15
CA GLN A 251 5.45 -4.44 -4.89
C GLN A 251 4.25 -3.68 -4.36
N VAL A 252 4.32 -2.38 -4.48
CA VAL A 252 3.26 -1.46 -4.10
C VAL A 252 2.97 -0.52 -5.26
N VAL A 253 1.70 -0.32 -5.57
CA VAL A 253 1.24 0.63 -6.60
C VAL A 253 0.36 1.68 -5.95
N PHE A 254 0.73 2.93 -6.13
CA PHE A 254 -0.13 4.06 -5.83
C PHE A 254 -0.61 4.69 -7.13
N THR A 255 -1.88 5.04 -7.20
CA THR A 255 -2.45 5.72 -8.38
C THR A 255 -3.01 7.08 -8.03
N LYS A 256 -3.06 7.99 -9.02
CA LYS A 256 -3.65 9.33 -8.86
C LYS A 256 -5.15 9.32 -8.57
N SER A 257 -5.84 8.24 -8.90
CA SER A 257 -7.25 8.01 -8.59
C SER A 257 -7.50 7.53 -7.16
N GLY A 258 -6.44 7.36 -6.36
CA GLY A 258 -6.52 6.95 -4.97
C GLY A 258 -6.52 5.43 -4.76
N THR A 259 -6.21 4.63 -5.78
CA THR A 259 -6.03 3.17 -5.59
C THR A 259 -4.66 2.87 -5.00
N TYR A 260 -4.63 2.01 -4.00
CA TYR A 260 -3.45 1.43 -3.39
C TYR A 260 -3.49 -0.08 -3.57
N MET A 261 -2.49 -0.65 -4.21
CA MET A 261 -2.40 -2.09 -4.47
C MET A 261 -1.06 -2.63 -4.00
N VAL A 262 -1.08 -3.76 -3.32
CA VAL A 262 0.11 -4.50 -2.90
C VAL A 262 0.11 -5.86 -3.56
N THR A 263 1.23 -6.23 -4.16
CA THR A 263 1.49 -7.58 -4.67
C THR A 263 2.41 -8.30 -3.70
N TYR A 264 2.05 -9.52 -3.35
CA TYR A 264 2.80 -10.37 -2.43
C TYR A 264 3.59 -11.46 -3.17
N ALA A 265 4.63 -11.99 -2.54
CA ALA A 265 5.51 -13.01 -3.11
C ALA A 265 4.79 -14.31 -3.51
N ASP A 266 3.70 -14.64 -2.84
CA ASP A 266 2.82 -15.77 -3.16
C ASP A 266 1.76 -15.45 -4.24
N SER A 267 1.93 -14.34 -4.94
CA SER A 267 1.02 -13.83 -5.98
C SER A 267 -0.35 -13.35 -5.48
N HIS A 268 -0.54 -13.17 -4.19
CA HIS A 268 -1.71 -12.47 -3.67
C HIS A 268 -1.66 -10.99 -4.02
N LEU A 269 -2.84 -10.37 -4.19
CA LEU A 269 -3.01 -8.92 -4.30
C LEU A 269 -3.89 -8.42 -3.15
N ALA A 270 -3.52 -7.33 -2.54
CA ALA A 270 -4.42 -6.55 -1.71
C ALA A 270 -4.68 -5.21 -2.41
N VAL A 271 -5.95 -4.80 -2.44
CA VAL A 271 -6.32 -3.49 -3.00
C VAL A 271 -7.18 -2.75 -2.01
N SER A 272 -6.85 -1.49 -1.83
CA SER A 272 -7.56 -0.55 -0.99
C SER A 272 -7.51 0.83 -1.62
N THR A 273 -7.95 1.84 -0.92
CA THR A 273 -7.81 3.23 -1.34
C THR A 273 -6.92 4.01 -0.39
N TRP A 274 -6.25 5.02 -0.93
CA TRP A 274 -5.40 5.91 -0.18
C TRP A 274 -5.75 7.37 -0.45
N ARG A 275 -5.39 8.25 0.49
CA ARG A 275 -5.34 9.70 0.32
C ARG A 275 -4.21 10.31 1.14
N TRP A 276 -3.90 11.57 0.90
CA TRP A 276 -3.10 12.35 1.83
C TRP A 276 -3.97 12.76 3.03
N GLY A 277 -3.56 12.37 4.21
CA GLY A 277 -4.03 12.98 5.46
C GLY A 277 -3.38 14.35 5.65
N ASN A 278 -2.07 14.45 5.35
CA ASN A 278 -1.33 15.70 5.27
C ASN A 278 -0.19 15.56 4.24
N GLN A 279 -0.37 16.15 3.07
CA GLN A 279 0.60 16.00 1.96
C GLN A 279 1.95 16.67 2.26
N GLU A 280 1.96 17.82 2.93
CA GLU A 280 3.20 18.54 3.27
C GLU A 280 4.08 17.74 4.24
N LYS A 281 3.45 17.01 5.14
CA LYS A 281 4.10 16.11 6.09
C LYS A 281 4.28 14.68 5.54
N GLY A 282 3.89 14.42 4.29
CA GLY A 282 3.94 13.09 3.69
C GLY A 282 3.03 12.05 4.36
N LEU A 283 2.03 12.48 5.15
CA LEU A 283 1.15 11.57 5.87
C LEU A 283 0.11 10.99 4.91
N LEU A 284 0.08 9.67 4.80
CA LEU A 284 -0.87 8.87 4.04
C LEU A 284 -1.90 8.24 4.97
N GLU A 285 -3.12 8.12 4.49
CA GLU A 285 -4.22 7.37 5.11
C GLU A 285 -4.71 6.31 4.15
N TYR A 286 -4.98 5.11 4.65
CA TYR A 286 -5.51 3.97 3.90
C TYR A 286 -6.92 3.63 4.36
N SER A 287 -7.82 3.34 3.41
CA SER A 287 -9.17 2.89 3.66
C SER A 287 -9.42 1.53 3.02
N TRP A 288 -10.22 0.68 3.70
CA TRP A 288 -10.53 -0.68 3.23
C TRP A 288 -11.37 -0.73 1.95
N ASP A 289 -12.17 0.30 1.66
CA ASP A 289 -12.98 0.29 0.44
C ASP A 289 -12.09 0.45 -0.80
N PRO A 290 -12.07 -0.55 -1.69
CA PRO A 290 -11.22 -0.49 -2.89
C PRO A 290 -11.79 0.42 -3.98
N ASN A 291 -13.04 0.86 -3.87
CA ASN A 291 -13.72 1.65 -4.89
C ASN A 291 -13.69 3.14 -4.58
N ALA A 292 -13.82 3.50 -3.29
CA ALA A 292 -13.85 4.88 -2.84
C ALA A 292 -13.22 4.99 -1.45
N PHE A 293 -12.50 6.08 -1.20
CA PHE A 293 -11.94 6.32 0.13
C PHE A 293 -13.07 6.55 1.15
N ASP A 294 -13.11 5.70 2.17
CA ASP A 294 -14.04 5.82 3.28
C ASP A 294 -13.30 6.42 4.50
N PRO A 295 -13.61 7.66 4.90
CA PRO A 295 -12.96 8.30 6.04
C PRO A 295 -13.26 7.62 7.38
N ASP A 296 -14.39 6.91 7.49
CA ASP A 296 -14.75 6.15 8.68
C ASP A 296 -14.13 4.74 8.69
N GLY A 297 -13.61 4.31 7.54
CA GLY A 297 -12.97 3.02 7.30
C GLY A 297 -11.43 3.09 7.23
N ILE A 298 -10.79 4.11 7.81
CA ILE A 298 -9.33 4.20 7.86
C ILE A 298 -8.79 3.06 8.72
N TYR A 299 -7.90 2.25 8.14
CA TYR A 299 -7.29 1.12 8.84
C TYR A 299 -5.80 1.29 9.11
N GLY A 300 -5.16 2.24 8.46
CA GLY A 300 -3.73 2.47 8.61
C GLY A 300 -3.31 3.85 8.15
N VAL A 301 -2.17 4.24 8.65
CA VAL A 301 -1.48 5.48 8.28
C VAL A 301 -0.01 5.17 8.02
N ALA A 302 0.59 5.91 7.10
CA ALA A 302 2.01 5.82 6.83
C ALA A 302 2.60 7.20 6.55
N THR A 303 3.89 7.34 6.75
CA THR A 303 4.63 8.53 6.36
C THR A 303 5.51 8.22 5.16
N ALA A 304 5.33 8.96 4.07
CA ALA A 304 6.11 8.86 2.86
C ALA A 304 7.22 9.91 2.84
N TYR A 305 8.45 9.49 2.61
CA TYR A 305 9.59 10.37 2.40
C TYR A 305 10.35 9.96 1.14
N PHE A 306 10.64 10.92 0.26
CA PHE A 306 11.41 10.68 -0.96
C PHE A 306 12.86 11.06 -0.76
N ARG A 307 13.76 10.09 -0.98
CA ARG A 307 15.21 10.27 -0.83
C ARG A 307 15.96 9.64 -1.99
N LYS A 308 16.69 10.44 -2.73
CA LYS A 308 17.52 9.99 -3.87
C LYS A 308 16.74 9.14 -4.88
N GLY A 309 15.46 9.51 -5.13
CA GLY A 309 14.60 8.80 -6.06
C GLY A 309 14.00 7.49 -5.53
N ASN A 310 14.23 7.14 -4.26
CA ASN A 310 13.54 6.05 -3.57
C ASN A 310 12.40 6.62 -2.71
N LEU A 311 11.41 5.78 -2.43
CA LEU A 311 10.37 6.04 -1.45
C LEU A 311 10.72 5.31 -0.15
N GLU A 312 10.82 6.03 0.96
CA GLU A 312 10.81 5.48 2.31
C GLU A 312 9.38 5.60 2.84
N LEU A 313 8.73 4.47 3.08
CA LEU A 313 7.38 4.40 3.60
C LEU A 313 7.44 3.84 5.02
N THR A 314 7.09 4.66 6.00
CA THR A 314 7.14 4.27 7.41
C THR A 314 5.73 4.09 7.95
N GLU A 315 5.45 2.92 8.44
CA GLU A 315 4.27 2.58 9.22
C GLU A 315 4.68 2.40 10.67
N GLY A 316 4.03 3.10 11.58
CA GLY A 316 4.43 3.06 12.98
C GLY A 316 3.52 3.93 13.83
N PHE A 317 3.77 3.89 15.12
CA PHE A 317 3.07 4.74 16.07
C PHE A 317 4.02 5.30 17.13
N SER A 318 3.59 6.40 17.71
CA SER A 318 4.18 6.97 18.92
C SER A 318 3.07 7.16 19.93
N GLU A 319 3.23 6.59 21.10
CA GLU A 319 2.26 6.69 22.20
C GLU A 319 2.95 7.17 23.46
N THR A 320 2.30 8.08 24.15
CA THR A 320 2.77 8.57 25.46
C THR A 320 1.73 8.25 26.52
N GLU A 321 2.08 7.37 27.46
CA GLU A 321 1.25 6.99 28.61
C GLU A 321 2.07 7.16 29.91
N ASP A 322 1.50 7.79 30.92
CA ASP A 322 2.12 8.03 32.24
C ASP A 322 3.53 8.66 32.19
N GLY A 323 3.79 9.51 31.19
CA GLY A 323 5.07 10.20 31.00
C GLY A 323 6.16 9.31 30.34
N PHE A 324 5.78 8.16 29.79
CA PHE A 324 6.65 7.30 29.01
C PHE A 324 6.22 7.33 27.55
N THR A 325 7.17 7.53 26.65
CA THR A 325 6.93 7.51 25.21
C THR A 325 7.50 6.26 24.59
N ILE A 326 6.68 5.56 23.82
CA ILE A 326 7.08 4.40 22.99
C ILE A 326 6.89 4.81 21.54
N GLU A 327 7.96 4.66 20.75
CA GLU A 327 7.92 4.82 19.30
C GLU A 327 8.34 3.50 18.67
N GLN A 328 7.51 2.95 17.80
CA GLN A 328 7.87 1.77 17.04
C GLN A 328 7.32 1.81 15.64
N GLY A 329 7.97 1.12 14.73
CA GLY A 329 7.50 1.05 13.36
C GLY A 329 8.36 0.19 12.47
N THR A 330 7.83 0.03 11.25
CA THR A 330 8.52 -0.58 10.12
C THR A 330 8.67 0.44 9.02
N THR A 331 9.86 0.55 8.46
CA THR A 331 10.13 1.38 7.28
C THR A 331 10.50 0.47 6.12
N TYR A 332 9.83 0.66 5.01
CA TYR A 332 10.14 0.04 3.72
C TYR A 332 10.91 1.04 2.88
N THR A 333 12.10 0.67 2.40
CA THR A 333 12.75 1.43 1.31
C THR A 333 12.32 0.79 -0.01
N LEU A 334 11.71 1.60 -0.86
CA LEU A 334 11.13 1.16 -2.10
C LEU A 334 11.82 1.86 -3.27
N LYS A 335 12.08 1.10 -4.33
CA LYS A 335 12.66 1.58 -5.57
C LYS A 335 11.59 1.55 -6.67
N GLU A 336 11.60 2.57 -7.54
CA GLU A 336 10.70 2.61 -8.69
C GLU A 336 10.96 1.45 -9.66
N VAL A 337 9.89 0.76 -10.06
CA VAL A 337 9.89 -0.23 -11.14
C VAL A 337 9.67 0.51 -12.45
N LYS A 338 10.66 0.48 -13.34
CA LYS A 338 10.63 1.14 -14.67
C LYS A 338 10.17 0.18 -15.77
#